data_1a391167196c93f20c88575637f12a97
#
_entry.id   1a391167196c93f20c88575637f12a97
#
_cell.length_a   1.000
_cell.length_b   1.000
_cell.length_c   1.000
_cell.angle_alpha   90.00
_cell.angle_beta   90.00
_cell.angle_gamma   90.00
#
_symmetry.space_group_name_H-M   'P 1'
#
loop_
_entity.id
_entity.type
_entity.pdbx_description
1 polymer ?
#
loop_
_entity_poly.entity_id
_entity_poly.type
_entity_poly.pdbx_seq_one_letter_code
_entity_poly.pdbx_strand_id
1 'polypeptide(L)'
;MDTLTVKNIRAYGYTGYFPEEQVLGQWFAVDLTFRLNLATAGSTDELPDTLDYSQAVSLVQTLIQSTKVKTVERLITIIADRLLQETIAEEVTVRLTKCQPPIPNFSGEITLEITRRTTDS
;
A
#
# COMPACT_ATOMS: atom_id res chain seq x y z
N MET A 1 18.35 10.90 2.91
CA MET A 1 16.90 10.98 2.77
C MET A 1 16.19 10.50 4.01
N ASP A 2 15.05 11.09 4.26
CA ASP A 2 14.27 10.75 5.44
C ASP A 2 13.18 9.75 5.10
N THR A 3 12.52 9.21 6.10
CA THR A 3 11.41 8.27 5.92
C THR A 3 10.17 8.75 6.64
N LEU A 4 9.02 8.47 6.02
CA LEU A 4 7.71 8.64 6.62
C LEU A 4 7.00 7.28 6.53
N THR A 5 6.59 6.73 7.64
CA THR A 5 5.99 5.39 7.69
C THR A 5 4.53 5.50 8.14
N VAL A 6 3.65 4.83 7.40
CA VAL A 6 2.23 4.68 7.74
C VAL A 6 1.96 3.20 7.95
N LYS A 7 1.47 2.84 9.12
CA LYS A 7 1.30 1.43 9.49
C LYS A 7 -0.16 1.05 9.63
N ASN A 8 -0.44 -0.19 9.25
CA ASN A 8 -1.72 -0.86 9.50
C ASN A 8 -2.91 -0.16 8.83
N ILE A 9 -2.76 0.15 7.54
CA ILE A 9 -3.89 0.59 6.74
C ILE A 9 -4.72 -0.65 6.42
N ARG A 10 -5.93 -0.74 6.93
CA ARG A 10 -6.77 -1.91 6.75
C ARG A 10 -7.92 -1.59 5.79
N ALA A 11 -8.19 -2.53 4.90
CA ALA A 11 -9.33 -2.44 4.00
C ALA A 11 -9.78 -3.84 3.59
N TYR A 12 -11.07 -3.97 3.30
CA TYR A 12 -11.66 -5.21 2.81
C TYR A 12 -11.65 -5.19 1.29
N GLY A 13 -11.15 -6.26 0.69
CA GLY A 13 -11.03 -6.31 -0.76
C GLY A 13 -11.30 -7.70 -1.32
N TYR A 14 -11.36 -7.77 -2.65
CA TYR A 14 -11.81 -8.97 -3.38
C TYR A 14 -10.73 -9.50 -4.33
N THR A 15 -9.49 -9.07 -4.16
CA THR A 15 -8.36 -9.62 -4.90
C THR A 15 -8.05 -11.02 -4.41
N GLY A 16 -7.93 -11.96 -5.33
CA GLY A 16 -7.57 -13.33 -5.03
C GLY A 16 -7.66 -14.22 -6.26
N TYR A 17 -6.87 -15.28 -6.27
CA TYR A 17 -6.80 -16.20 -7.40
C TYR A 17 -8.03 -17.10 -7.48
N PHE A 18 -8.54 -17.55 -6.34
CA PHE A 18 -9.71 -18.44 -6.29
C PHE A 18 -11.01 -17.65 -6.40
N PRO A 19 -12.03 -18.21 -7.10
CA PRO A 19 -13.33 -17.54 -7.21
C PRO A 19 -13.93 -17.17 -5.86
N GLU A 20 -13.75 -18.00 -4.84
CA GLU A 20 -14.28 -17.75 -3.50
C GLU A 20 -13.70 -16.46 -2.91
N GLU A 21 -12.41 -16.20 -3.13
CA GLU A 21 -11.76 -14.97 -2.65
C GLU A 21 -12.35 -13.74 -3.33
N GLN A 22 -12.71 -13.87 -4.61
CA GLN A 22 -13.27 -12.76 -5.40
C GLN A 22 -14.73 -12.47 -5.08
N VAL A 23 -15.43 -13.41 -4.49
CA VAL A 23 -16.85 -13.26 -4.11
C VAL A 23 -16.98 -12.86 -2.63
N LEU A 24 -16.29 -13.56 -1.75
CA LEU A 24 -16.40 -13.36 -0.31
C LEU A 24 -15.52 -12.21 0.19
N GLY A 25 -14.40 -11.98 -0.47
CA GLY A 25 -13.43 -10.98 -0.06
C GLY A 25 -12.67 -11.35 1.19
N GLN A 26 -11.77 -10.47 1.59
CA GLN A 26 -10.96 -10.68 2.79
C GLN A 26 -10.34 -9.37 3.26
N TRP A 27 -9.87 -9.35 4.50
CA TRP A 27 -9.15 -8.21 5.04
C TRP A 27 -7.70 -8.21 4.57
N PHE A 28 -7.25 -7.03 4.15
CA PHE A 28 -5.85 -6.73 3.87
C PHE A 28 -5.36 -5.67 4.84
N ALA A 29 -4.07 -5.73 5.15
CA ALA A 29 -3.39 -4.69 5.91
C ALA A 29 -2.16 -4.23 5.13
N VAL A 30 -1.91 -2.92 5.10
CA VAL A 30 -0.81 -2.34 4.35
C VAL A 30 0.01 -1.44 5.25
N ASP A 31 1.33 -1.61 5.20
CA ASP A 31 2.29 -0.67 5.76
C ASP A 31 3.02 0.01 4.60
N LEU A 32 3.26 1.30 4.74
CA LEU A 32 3.97 2.10 3.75
C LEU A 32 5.20 2.72 4.40
N THR A 33 6.33 2.72 3.69
CA THR A 33 7.49 3.51 4.05
C THR A 33 7.86 4.37 2.84
N PHE A 34 7.70 5.67 2.99
CA PHE A 34 8.07 6.64 1.96
C PHE A 34 9.46 7.17 2.26
N ARG A 35 10.26 7.35 1.21
CA ARG A 35 11.53 8.04 1.29
C ARG A 35 11.44 9.36 0.56
N LEU A 36 11.71 10.43 1.27
CA LEU A 36 11.61 11.79 0.78
C LEU A 36 12.45 12.70 1.69
N ASN A 37 12.60 13.95 1.28
CA ASN A 37 13.27 14.94 2.10
C ASN A 37 12.22 15.67 2.95
N LEU A 38 12.32 15.55 4.25
CA LEU A 38 11.40 16.21 5.19
C LEU A 38 11.90 17.60 5.64
N ALA A 39 13.09 18.01 5.22
CA ALA A 39 13.70 19.24 5.70
C ALA A 39 12.92 20.49 5.27
N THR A 40 12.35 20.49 4.06
CA THR A 40 11.59 21.64 3.56
C THR A 40 10.38 21.92 4.44
N ALA A 41 9.53 20.92 4.64
CA ALA A 41 8.36 21.07 5.52
C ALA A 41 8.77 21.34 6.97
N GLY A 42 9.89 20.76 7.41
CA GLY A 42 10.45 21.03 8.74
C GLY A 42 10.85 22.49 8.94
N SER A 43 11.17 23.20 7.86
CA SER A 43 11.51 24.64 7.90
C SER A 43 10.30 25.53 7.67
N THR A 44 9.39 25.15 6.75
CA THR A 44 8.30 26.02 6.30
C THR A 44 7.02 25.83 7.09
N ASP A 45 6.83 24.66 7.68
CA ASP A 45 5.59 24.26 8.36
C ASP A 45 4.39 24.28 7.40
N GLU A 46 4.62 24.02 6.10
CA GLU A 46 3.58 24.02 5.08
C GLU A 46 3.31 22.62 4.56
N LEU A 47 2.05 22.20 4.54
CA LEU A 47 1.63 20.86 4.08
C LEU A 47 2.05 20.58 2.62
N PRO A 48 1.96 21.53 1.66
CA PRO A 48 2.40 21.25 0.28
C PRO A 48 3.88 20.89 0.14
N ASP A 49 4.69 21.17 1.15
CA ASP A 49 6.12 20.85 1.14
C ASP A 49 6.42 19.44 1.65
N THR A 50 5.41 18.67 1.99
CA THR A 50 5.56 17.30 2.46
C THR A 50 4.52 16.39 1.81
N LEU A 51 4.51 15.13 2.23
CA LEU A 51 3.55 14.14 1.75
C LEU A 51 2.32 14.14 2.67
N ASP A 52 1.14 14.30 2.07
CA ASP A 52 -0.11 14.21 2.81
C ASP A 52 -0.47 12.73 3.01
N TYR A 53 -0.15 12.20 4.19
CA TYR A 53 -0.38 10.79 4.47
C TYR A 53 -1.86 10.43 4.58
N SER A 54 -2.73 11.38 4.87
CA SER A 54 -4.18 11.09 4.88
C SER A 54 -4.69 10.76 3.48
N GLN A 55 -4.17 11.42 2.45
CA GLN A 55 -4.45 11.08 1.06
C GLN A 55 -3.87 9.72 0.68
N ALA A 56 -2.67 9.41 1.15
CA ALA A 56 -2.05 8.10 0.91
C ALA A 56 -2.89 6.97 1.53
N VAL A 57 -3.38 7.15 2.75
CA VAL A 57 -4.26 6.17 3.41
C VAL A 57 -5.54 5.96 2.60
N SER A 58 -6.21 7.04 2.21
CA SER A 58 -7.43 6.97 1.40
C SER A 58 -7.20 6.27 0.07
N LEU A 59 -6.09 6.58 -0.60
CA LEU A 59 -5.75 5.96 -1.88
C LEU A 59 -5.58 4.45 -1.74
N VAL A 60 -4.83 4.01 -0.74
CA VAL A 60 -4.60 2.58 -0.49
C VAL A 60 -5.94 1.87 -0.20
N GLN A 61 -6.76 2.45 0.67
CA GLN A 61 -8.06 1.87 0.99
C GLN A 61 -8.95 1.75 -0.24
N THR A 62 -9.02 2.80 -1.04
CA THR A 62 -9.81 2.79 -2.27
C THR A 62 -9.31 1.75 -3.26
N LEU A 63 -7.99 1.63 -3.45
CA LEU A 63 -7.41 0.65 -4.36
C LEU A 63 -7.70 -0.78 -3.91
N ILE A 64 -7.57 -1.07 -2.62
CA ILE A 64 -7.89 -2.40 -2.11
C ILE A 64 -9.36 -2.73 -2.33
N GLN A 65 -10.27 -1.78 -2.04
CA GLN A 65 -11.70 -1.99 -2.14
C GLN A 65 -12.19 -2.12 -3.58
N SER A 66 -11.60 -1.36 -4.51
CA SER A 66 -12.09 -1.26 -5.89
C SER A 66 -11.30 -2.10 -6.90
N THR A 67 -10.10 -2.57 -6.56
CA THR A 67 -9.27 -3.36 -7.48
C THR A 67 -9.51 -4.84 -7.25
N LYS A 68 -9.95 -5.54 -8.30
CA LYS A 68 -10.22 -6.96 -8.24
C LYS A 68 -9.33 -7.67 -9.26
N VAL A 69 -8.18 -8.12 -8.81
CA VAL A 69 -7.21 -8.86 -9.63
C VAL A 69 -6.98 -10.25 -9.04
N LYS A 70 -6.22 -11.07 -9.73
CA LYS A 70 -6.04 -12.48 -9.34
C LYS A 70 -4.93 -12.70 -8.33
N THR A 71 -3.91 -11.82 -8.35
CA THR A 71 -2.74 -12.02 -7.51
C THR A 71 -2.50 -10.81 -6.62
N VAL A 72 -1.99 -11.06 -5.43
CA VAL A 72 -1.59 -9.98 -4.53
C VAL A 72 -0.36 -9.25 -5.07
N GLU A 73 0.46 -9.92 -5.88
CA GLU A 73 1.59 -9.29 -6.57
C GLU A 73 1.12 -8.17 -7.49
N ARG A 74 0.03 -8.38 -8.21
CA ARG A 74 -0.54 -7.33 -9.08
C ARG A 74 -1.13 -6.21 -8.24
N LEU A 75 -1.84 -6.54 -7.18
CA LEU A 75 -2.43 -5.54 -6.28
C LEU A 75 -1.35 -4.65 -5.66
N ILE A 76 -0.30 -5.24 -5.10
CA ILE A 76 0.76 -4.46 -4.42
C ILE A 76 1.51 -3.58 -5.42
N THR A 77 1.69 -4.05 -6.67
CA THR A 77 2.32 -3.26 -7.73
C THR A 77 1.46 -2.04 -8.10
N ILE A 78 0.16 -2.23 -8.25
CA ILE A 78 -0.77 -1.12 -8.51
C ILE A 78 -0.70 -0.09 -7.39
N ILE A 79 -0.68 -0.54 -6.14
CA ILE A 79 -0.60 0.36 -4.98
C ILE A 79 0.71 1.18 -5.04
N ALA A 80 1.84 0.53 -5.23
CA ALA A 80 3.13 1.21 -5.27
C ALA A 80 3.20 2.23 -6.41
N ASP A 81 2.77 1.84 -7.61
CA ASP A 81 2.80 2.73 -8.78
C ASP A 81 1.94 3.97 -8.57
N ARG A 82 0.73 3.79 -8.04
CA ARG A 82 -0.18 4.90 -7.80
C ARG A 82 0.34 5.84 -6.72
N LEU A 83 0.94 5.31 -5.66
CA LEU A 83 1.54 6.14 -4.61
C LEU A 83 2.69 6.98 -5.15
N LEU A 84 3.52 6.43 -6.03
CA LEU A 84 4.61 7.20 -6.65
C LEU A 84 4.08 8.27 -7.61
N GLN A 85 2.97 8.00 -8.30
CA GLN A 85 2.35 8.98 -9.21
C GLN A 85 1.69 10.13 -8.47
N GLU A 86 1.11 9.86 -7.31
CA GLU A 86 0.22 10.81 -6.62
C GLU A 86 0.83 11.43 -5.38
N THR A 87 2.10 11.14 -5.07
CA THR A 87 2.83 11.76 -3.95
C THR A 87 4.17 12.30 -4.42
N ILE A 88 4.80 13.08 -3.55
CA ILE A 88 6.14 13.63 -3.82
C ILE A 88 7.26 12.66 -3.44
N ALA A 89 6.94 11.48 -2.94
CA ALA A 89 7.96 10.52 -2.51
C ALA A 89 8.80 10.07 -3.70
N GLU A 90 10.09 9.90 -3.47
CA GLU A 90 11.02 9.38 -4.47
C GLU A 90 11.05 7.86 -4.49
N GLU A 91 10.72 7.26 -3.37
CA GLU A 91 10.70 5.81 -3.21
C GLU A 91 9.60 5.44 -2.23
N VAL A 92 8.93 4.32 -2.49
CA VAL A 92 7.97 3.74 -1.56
C VAL A 92 8.24 2.26 -1.39
N THR A 93 8.21 1.81 -0.14
CA THR A 93 8.14 0.39 0.21
C THR A 93 6.72 0.10 0.64
N VAL A 94 6.08 -0.86 -0.01
CA VAL A 94 4.71 -1.30 0.30
C VAL A 94 4.80 -2.71 0.85
N ARG A 95 4.22 -2.92 2.03
CA ARG A 95 4.11 -4.22 2.66
C ARG A 95 2.64 -4.56 2.77
N LEU A 96 2.21 -5.58 2.04
CA LEU A 96 0.81 -6.01 1.96
C LEU A 96 0.63 -7.35 2.64
N THR A 97 -0.35 -7.45 3.53
CA THR A 97 -0.64 -8.67 4.28
C THR A 97 -2.08 -9.13 3.99
N LYS A 98 -2.23 -10.41 3.61
CA LYS A 98 -3.50 -11.11 3.71
C LYS A 98 -3.65 -11.57 5.15
N CYS A 99 -4.62 -10.99 5.86
CA CYS A 99 -4.75 -11.23 7.30
C CYS A 99 -5.27 -12.63 7.63
N GLN A 100 -6.06 -13.22 6.73
CA GLN A 100 -6.63 -14.55 6.90
C GLN A 100 -6.67 -15.29 5.56
N PRO A 101 -5.51 -15.72 5.05
CA PRO A 101 -5.48 -16.41 3.76
C PRO A 101 -6.26 -17.74 3.85
N PRO A 102 -7.00 -18.12 2.79
CA PRO A 102 -7.84 -19.32 2.82
C PRO A 102 -7.02 -20.59 2.57
N ILE A 103 -6.15 -20.92 3.49
CA ILE A 103 -5.29 -22.11 3.43
C ILE A 103 -5.70 -23.05 4.55
N PRO A 104 -6.09 -24.31 4.24
CA PRO A 104 -6.50 -25.27 5.26
C PRO A 104 -5.39 -25.50 6.29
N ASN A 105 -5.78 -25.52 7.56
CA ASN A 105 -4.86 -25.76 8.70
C ASN A 105 -3.77 -24.72 8.87
N PHE A 106 -4.00 -23.50 8.33
CA PHE A 106 -3.07 -22.39 8.48
C PHE A 106 -3.81 -21.19 9.08
N SER A 107 -3.40 -20.78 10.26
CA SER A 107 -3.98 -19.61 10.96
C SER A 107 -3.10 -18.38 10.90
N GLY A 108 -2.00 -18.45 10.15
CA GLY A 108 -1.07 -17.35 9.98
C GLY A 108 -1.51 -16.33 8.92
N GLU A 109 -0.56 -15.54 8.47
CA GLU A 109 -0.81 -14.53 7.45
C GLU A 109 0.26 -14.60 6.35
N ILE A 110 -0.07 -14.05 5.20
CA ILE A 110 0.84 -13.97 4.05
C ILE A 110 1.17 -12.51 3.80
N THR A 111 2.44 -12.18 3.74
CA THR A 111 2.91 -10.82 3.53
C THR A 111 3.87 -10.73 2.36
N LEU A 112 3.64 -9.74 1.50
CA LEU A 112 4.57 -9.37 0.43
C LEU A 112 5.12 -7.98 0.72
N GLU A 113 6.34 -7.74 0.26
CA GLU A 113 6.94 -6.41 0.37
C GLU A 113 7.66 -6.09 -0.93
N ILE A 114 7.38 -4.92 -1.49
CA ILE A 114 8.10 -4.42 -2.66
C ILE A 114 8.56 -2.99 -2.42
N THR A 115 9.68 -2.63 -3.05
CA THR A 115 10.17 -1.26 -3.05
C THR A 115 10.24 -0.78 -4.50
N ARG A 116 9.68 0.40 -4.75
CA ARG A 116 9.67 1.02 -6.07
C ARG A 116 10.11 2.47 -5.98
N ARG A 117 10.80 2.92 -7.02
CA ARG A 117 11.29 4.29 -7.14
C ARG A 117 10.70 4.92 -8.38
N THR A 118 10.67 6.25 -8.40
CA THR A 118 10.19 7.00 -9.56
C THR A 118 11.00 6.69 -10.82
N THR A 119 12.25 6.25 -10.67
CA THR A 119 13.14 5.90 -11.78
C THR A 119 12.97 4.46 -12.28
N ASP A 120 12.13 3.65 -11.63
CA ASP A 120 11.92 2.24 -11.98
C ASP A 120 10.85 2.04 -13.05
N SER A 121 10.17 3.10 -13.47
CA SER A 121 9.08 3.04 -14.45
C SER A 121 9.56 2.99 -15.89
#